data_5f1c64b33743ca39993833ecf90435a4
#
_entry.id   5f1c64b33743ca39993833ecf90435a4
#
_cell.length_a   1.000
_cell.length_b   1.000
_cell.length_c   1.000
_cell.angle_alpha   90.00
_cell.angle_beta   90.00
_cell.angle_gamma   90.00
#
_symmetry.space_group_name_H-M   'P 1'
#
loop_
_entity.id
_entity.type
_entity.pdbx_description
1 polymer ?
#
loop_
_entity_poly.entity_id
_entity_poly.type
_entity_poly.pdbx_seq_one_letter_code
_entity_poly.pdbx_strand_id
1 'polypeptide(L)'
;MDAIRIERLSKTFGGTGRKALDEINLRVGTGEMVALIGASGSGKSTLLRHVAGFIAADPQPSQIEILGRPIQQNGRIVREVRRIRRDIGFVFQQFNLVHRLTVETNVLIGALARLPLWRRLTGCFPRSERELSAAALAEVGIGDKAGERAANLSGGQQQRAALARALVQRARLILADEPIASLDPESSRRVMDMLRMLNRNHGLTVVVSLHQVDIAMQYCPRTIALRDGRVVYDGPSAALTPALLQQLYGSAARELLEPDAASMATHRFGAQPKAA
;
A
#
# COMPACT_ATOMS: atom_id res chain seq x y z
N MET A 1 4.56 3.82 20.74
CA MET A 1 3.56 2.72 20.58
C MET A 1 3.72 2.13 19.18
N ASP A 2 3.68 0.81 19.04
CA ASP A 2 3.85 0.18 17.72
C ASP A 2 2.53 0.22 16.95
N ALA A 3 2.58 0.67 15.69
CA ALA A 3 1.47 0.53 14.74
C ALA A 3 1.45 -0.88 14.14
N ILE A 4 2.63 -1.46 13.91
CA ILE A 4 2.81 -2.83 13.44
C ILE A 4 3.87 -3.49 14.31
N ARG A 5 3.57 -4.70 14.79
CA ARG A 5 4.53 -5.60 15.46
C ARG A 5 4.38 -6.99 14.87
N ILE A 6 5.47 -7.52 14.38
CA ILE A 6 5.55 -8.85 13.77
C ILE A 6 6.62 -9.65 14.48
N GLU A 7 6.29 -10.88 14.86
CA GLU A 7 7.20 -11.84 15.49
C GLU A 7 7.17 -13.17 14.75
N ARG A 8 8.32 -13.60 14.28
CA ARG A 8 8.58 -14.90 13.62
C ARG A 8 7.58 -15.26 12.52
N LEU A 9 7.23 -14.28 11.68
CA LEU A 9 6.31 -14.51 10.57
C LEU A 9 7.02 -15.28 9.46
N SER A 10 6.49 -16.46 9.13
CA SER A 10 6.92 -17.21 7.95
C SER A 10 5.72 -17.59 7.09
N LYS A 11 5.97 -17.68 5.77
CA LYS A 11 4.98 -18.09 4.79
C LYS A 11 5.61 -18.87 3.65
N THR A 12 5.11 -20.08 3.47
CA THR A 12 5.39 -20.94 2.32
C THR A 12 4.14 -21.05 1.46
N PHE A 13 4.27 -20.89 0.14
CA PHE A 13 3.19 -21.20 -0.80
C PHE A 13 3.40 -22.59 -1.38
N GLY A 14 2.31 -23.34 -1.56
CA GLY A 14 2.34 -24.72 -2.05
C GLY A 14 3.02 -24.86 -3.42
N GLY A 15 3.78 -25.92 -3.59
CA GLY A 15 4.36 -26.38 -4.87
C GLY A 15 5.87 -26.24 -5.01
N THR A 16 6.52 -25.22 -4.46
CA THR A 16 7.98 -25.02 -4.65
C THR A 16 8.83 -25.23 -3.39
N GLY A 17 8.21 -25.38 -2.22
CA GLY A 17 8.92 -25.42 -0.92
C GLY A 17 9.65 -24.13 -0.55
N ARG A 18 9.69 -23.13 -1.45
CA ARG A 18 10.34 -21.84 -1.20
C ARG A 18 9.50 -20.99 -0.27
N LYS A 19 10.11 -20.50 0.81
CA LYS A 19 9.47 -19.54 1.72
C LYS A 19 9.37 -18.17 1.05
N ALA A 20 8.17 -17.63 0.96
CA ALA A 20 7.95 -16.26 0.53
C ALA A 20 8.26 -15.24 1.64
N LEU A 21 8.12 -15.67 2.91
CA LEU A 21 8.59 -14.97 4.11
C LEU A 21 9.25 -15.99 5.04
N ASP A 22 10.36 -15.61 5.66
CA ASP A 22 11.14 -16.49 6.51
C ASP A 22 11.56 -15.77 7.80
N GLU A 23 10.89 -16.09 8.90
CA GLU A 23 11.13 -15.59 10.25
C GLU A 23 11.20 -14.05 10.36
N ILE A 24 10.29 -13.34 9.68
CA ILE A 24 10.22 -11.89 9.74
C ILE A 24 9.93 -11.45 11.16
N ASN A 25 10.80 -10.58 11.68
CA ASN A 25 10.62 -9.81 12.90
C ASN A 25 10.68 -8.34 12.53
N LEU A 26 9.64 -7.55 12.85
CA LEU A 26 9.52 -6.18 12.41
C LEU A 26 8.67 -5.36 13.37
N ARG A 27 9.05 -4.09 13.59
CA ARG A 27 8.24 -3.10 14.31
C ARG A 27 8.18 -1.81 13.52
N VAL A 28 7.00 -1.21 13.44
CA VAL A 28 6.79 0.12 12.87
C VAL A 28 6.05 0.95 13.91
N GLY A 29 6.59 2.09 14.25
CA GLY A 29 5.99 3.02 15.22
C GLY A 29 4.76 3.73 14.64
N THR A 30 3.88 4.21 15.52
CA THR A 30 2.75 5.05 15.10
C THR A 30 3.26 6.38 14.54
N GLY A 31 2.68 6.81 13.40
CA GLY A 31 3.07 8.04 12.71
C GLY A 31 4.34 7.93 11.87
N GLU A 32 5.01 6.78 11.83
CA GLU A 32 6.15 6.58 10.93
C GLU A 32 5.72 6.49 9.46
N MET A 33 6.56 6.99 8.57
CA MET A 33 6.50 6.72 7.12
C MET A 33 7.71 5.87 6.73
N VAL A 34 7.44 4.62 6.32
CA VAL A 34 8.45 3.59 6.07
C VAL A 34 8.36 3.07 4.65
N ALA A 35 9.50 3.03 3.96
CA ALA A 35 9.61 2.34 2.69
C ALA A 35 9.93 0.85 2.89
N LEU A 36 9.28 -0.01 2.12
CA LEU A 36 9.58 -1.43 2.01
C LEU A 36 10.16 -1.69 0.63
N ILE A 37 11.48 -1.95 0.54
CA ILE A 37 12.17 -2.15 -0.72
C ILE A 37 12.62 -3.60 -0.91
N GLY A 38 12.95 -3.96 -2.14
CA GLY A 38 13.46 -5.29 -2.51
C GLY A 38 13.13 -5.63 -3.95
N ALA A 39 13.89 -6.54 -4.53
CA ALA A 39 13.65 -7.04 -5.88
C ALA A 39 12.26 -7.68 -6.02
N SER A 40 11.83 -7.88 -7.27
CA SER A 40 10.59 -8.62 -7.53
C SER A 40 10.65 -10.01 -6.89
N GLY A 41 9.56 -10.44 -6.26
CA GLY A 41 9.51 -11.72 -5.54
C GLY A 41 10.23 -11.77 -4.19
N SER A 42 10.74 -10.65 -3.65
CA SER A 42 11.38 -10.60 -2.32
C SER A 42 10.44 -10.78 -1.12
N GLY A 43 9.11 -10.73 -1.35
CA GLY A 43 8.11 -10.93 -0.31
C GLY A 43 7.34 -9.67 0.14
N LYS A 44 7.59 -8.48 -0.42
CA LYS A 44 6.97 -7.19 -0.02
C LYS A 44 5.44 -7.25 0.02
N SER A 45 4.81 -7.58 -1.11
CA SER A 45 3.35 -7.66 -1.20
C SER A 45 2.77 -8.76 -0.30
N THR A 46 3.50 -9.87 -0.14
CA THR A 46 3.13 -10.94 0.78
C THR A 46 3.13 -10.43 2.21
N LEU A 47 4.16 -9.70 2.63
CA LEU A 47 4.26 -9.09 3.96
C LEU A 47 3.10 -8.12 4.21
N LEU A 48 2.84 -7.18 3.30
CA LEU A 48 1.73 -6.23 3.43
C LEU A 48 0.37 -6.93 3.54
N ARG A 49 0.15 -8.02 2.78
CA ARG A 49 -1.09 -8.81 2.84
C ARG A 49 -1.24 -9.55 4.16
N HIS A 50 -0.14 -10.01 4.80
CA HIS A 50 -0.19 -10.59 6.15
C HIS A 50 -0.51 -9.53 7.20
N VAL A 51 0.11 -8.35 7.12
CA VAL A 51 -0.17 -7.19 7.99
C VAL A 51 -1.63 -6.77 7.88
N ALA A 52 -2.22 -6.81 6.68
CA ALA A 52 -3.66 -6.57 6.48
C ALA A 52 -4.55 -7.75 6.91
N GLY A 53 -3.96 -8.90 7.28
CA GLY A 53 -4.71 -10.11 7.62
C GLY A 53 -5.45 -10.73 6.43
N PHE A 54 -5.03 -10.47 5.19
CA PHE A 54 -5.64 -11.09 3.99
C PHE A 54 -5.19 -12.53 3.79
N ILE A 55 -3.99 -12.87 4.29
CA ILE A 55 -3.38 -14.19 4.17
C ILE A 55 -2.96 -14.64 5.55
N ALA A 56 -3.15 -15.94 5.86
CA ALA A 56 -2.67 -16.56 7.08
C ALA A 56 -1.21 -17.01 6.94
N ALA A 57 -0.43 -16.83 8.00
CA ALA A 57 0.93 -17.33 8.11
C ALA A 57 0.96 -18.87 8.16
N ASP A 58 2.16 -19.44 8.09
CA ASP A 58 2.34 -20.88 8.31
C ASP A 58 1.98 -21.24 9.77
N PRO A 59 1.52 -22.47 10.05
CA PRO A 59 1.07 -22.90 11.36
C PRO A 59 2.24 -23.15 12.32
N GLN A 60 2.96 -22.09 12.67
CA GLN A 60 4.08 -22.09 13.62
C GLN A 60 3.95 -20.92 14.59
N PRO A 61 4.65 -20.92 15.73
CA PRO A 61 4.59 -19.81 16.69
C PRO A 61 4.98 -18.49 16.04
N SER A 62 3.99 -17.64 15.84
CA SER A 62 4.13 -16.32 15.20
C SER A 62 3.02 -15.38 15.65
N GLN A 63 3.28 -14.09 15.62
CA GLN A 63 2.30 -13.08 15.99
C GLN A 63 2.40 -11.85 15.10
N ILE A 64 1.24 -11.30 14.72
CA ILE A 64 1.13 -10.00 14.08
C ILE A 64 0.12 -9.17 14.88
N GLU A 65 0.57 -8.02 15.36
CA GLU A 65 -0.27 -7.03 16.03
C GLU A 65 -0.34 -5.74 15.22
N ILE A 66 -1.54 -5.16 15.16
CA ILE A 66 -1.80 -3.88 14.52
C ILE A 66 -2.44 -2.95 15.53
N LEU A 67 -1.78 -1.82 15.79
CA LEU A 67 -2.23 -0.82 16.78
C LEU A 67 -2.52 -1.47 18.16
N GLY A 68 -1.64 -2.38 18.60
CA GLY A 68 -1.75 -3.12 19.86
C GLY A 68 -2.81 -4.23 19.88
N ARG A 69 -3.39 -4.59 18.74
CA ARG A 69 -4.39 -5.68 18.64
C ARG A 69 -3.87 -6.81 17.79
N PRO A 70 -3.94 -8.07 18.23
CA PRO A 70 -3.51 -9.20 17.43
C PRO A 70 -4.41 -9.37 16.20
N ILE A 71 -3.82 -9.47 15.01
CA ILE A 71 -4.53 -9.77 13.76
C ILE A 71 -4.31 -11.21 13.32
N GLN A 72 -3.15 -11.77 13.68
CA GLN A 72 -2.81 -13.19 13.48
C GLN A 72 -2.02 -13.72 14.68
N GLN A 73 -2.25 -14.99 15.01
CA GLN A 73 -1.50 -15.72 16.03
C GLN A 73 -1.32 -17.18 15.59
N ASN A 74 -0.10 -17.68 15.66
CA ASN A 74 0.25 -19.09 15.34
C ASN A 74 -0.34 -19.56 13.99
N GLY A 75 -0.20 -18.75 12.96
CA GLY A 75 -0.69 -19.05 11.62
C GLY A 75 -2.21 -18.89 11.43
N ARG A 76 -2.94 -18.37 12.41
CA ARG A 76 -4.39 -18.20 12.32
C ARG A 76 -4.79 -16.73 12.40
N ILE A 77 -5.64 -16.30 11.47
CA ILE A 77 -6.26 -14.99 11.49
C ILE A 77 -7.33 -14.97 12.58
N VAL A 78 -7.33 -13.93 13.43
CA VAL A 78 -8.30 -13.80 14.52
C VAL A 78 -9.72 -13.53 13.99
N ARG A 79 -10.75 -13.91 14.77
CA ARG A 79 -12.15 -13.69 14.39
C ARG A 79 -12.49 -12.21 14.23
N GLU A 80 -11.89 -11.36 15.03
CA GLU A 80 -12.08 -9.91 15.07
C GLU A 80 -11.37 -9.15 13.94
N VAL A 81 -10.69 -9.83 13.02
CA VAL A 81 -9.91 -9.22 11.93
C VAL A 81 -10.67 -8.12 11.18
N ARG A 82 -11.99 -8.29 10.96
CA ARG A 82 -12.83 -7.28 10.28
C ARG A 82 -12.89 -5.96 11.03
N ARG A 83 -12.83 -5.98 12.38
CA ARG A 83 -12.80 -4.77 13.21
C ARG A 83 -11.44 -4.08 13.12
N ILE A 84 -10.35 -4.85 13.10
CA ILE A 84 -8.99 -4.32 13.00
C ILE A 84 -8.75 -3.70 11.63
N ARG A 85 -9.22 -4.34 10.56
CA ARG A 85 -9.12 -3.83 9.18
C ARG A 85 -9.80 -2.48 8.96
N ARG A 86 -10.72 -2.04 9.82
CA ARG A 86 -11.31 -0.69 9.75
C ARG A 86 -10.25 0.40 9.91
N ASP A 87 -9.19 0.12 10.66
CA ASP A 87 -8.11 1.05 10.92
C ASP A 87 -6.97 0.94 9.88
N ILE A 88 -7.08 0.03 8.91
CA ILE A 88 -6.07 -0.22 7.87
C ILE A 88 -6.64 0.21 6.51
N GLY A 89 -6.09 1.27 5.92
CA GLY A 89 -6.29 1.63 4.53
C GLY A 89 -5.33 0.84 3.66
N PHE A 90 -5.82 -0.02 2.77
CA PHE A 90 -4.97 -0.74 1.83
C PHE A 90 -5.10 -0.14 0.44
N VAL A 91 -3.98 0.30 -0.11
CA VAL A 91 -3.85 0.89 -1.45
C VAL A 91 -3.12 -0.13 -2.32
N PHE A 92 -3.84 -0.69 -3.29
CA PHE A 92 -3.32 -1.73 -4.17
C PHE A 92 -2.67 -1.12 -5.42
N GLN A 93 -1.77 -1.85 -6.04
CA GLN A 93 -1.17 -1.52 -7.33
C GLN A 93 -2.23 -1.31 -8.44
N GLN A 94 -3.31 -2.10 -8.46
CA GLN A 94 -4.40 -2.02 -9.42
C GLN A 94 -5.57 -1.14 -8.93
N PHE A 95 -5.34 -0.19 -8.02
CA PHE A 95 -6.28 0.79 -7.46
C PHE A 95 -7.53 0.21 -6.78
N ASN A 96 -8.06 -0.93 -7.22
CA ASN A 96 -9.26 -1.62 -6.72
C ASN A 96 -10.47 -0.70 -6.57
N LEU A 97 -10.72 0.13 -7.58
CA LEU A 97 -11.94 0.91 -7.71
C LEU A 97 -12.99 0.12 -8.51
N VAL A 98 -14.24 0.31 -8.16
CA VAL A 98 -15.36 -0.23 -8.95
C VAL A 98 -15.60 0.70 -10.13
N HIS A 99 -15.14 0.31 -11.30
CA HIS A 99 -15.06 1.14 -12.51
C HIS A 99 -16.42 1.73 -12.95
N ARG A 100 -17.52 1.01 -12.72
CA ARG A 100 -18.89 1.43 -13.09
C ARG A 100 -19.50 2.46 -12.14
N LEU A 101 -18.95 2.59 -10.93
CA LEU A 101 -19.42 3.55 -9.93
C LEU A 101 -18.72 4.90 -10.11
N THR A 102 -19.35 5.96 -9.58
CA THR A 102 -18.74 7.28 -9.52
C THR A 102 -17.55 7.28 -8.56
N VAL A 103 -16.67 8.28 -8.71
CA VAL A 103 -15.51 8.48 -7.83
C VAL A 103 -15.98 8.70 -6.39
N GLU A 104 -17.00 9.57 -6.18
CA GLU A 104 -17.61 9.79 -4.87
C GLU A 104 -18.09 8.47 -4.25
N THR A 105 -18.82 7.64 -5.01
CA THR A 105 -19.32 6.36 -4.49
C THR A 105 -18.18 5.42 -4.12
N ASN A 106 -17.11 5.35 -4.93
CA ASN A 106 -15.91 4.57 -4.61
C ASN A 106 -15.25 5.03 -3.31
N VAL A 107 -15.22 6.33 -3.06
CA VAL A 107 -14.64 6.89 -1.83
C VAL A 107 -15.57 6.62 -0.63
N LEU A 108 -16.88 6.77 -0.80
CA LEU A 108 -17.89 6.50 0.23
C LEU A 108 -17.90 5.02 0.68
N ILE A 109 -17.45 4.07 -0.15
CA ILE A 109 -17.26 2.66 0.24
C ILE A 109 -16.36 2.56 1.49
N GLY A 110 -15.40 3.48 1.68
CA GLY A 110 -14.58 3.55 2.89
C GLY A 110 -15.38 3.68 4.19
N ALA A 111 -16.56 4.32 4.14
CA ALA A 111 -17.44 4.48 5.30
C ALA A 111 -18.24 3.22 5.66
N LEU A 112 -18.38 2.25 4.74
CA LEU A 112 -19.30 1.10 4.92
C LEU A 112 -19.09 0.36 6.24
N ALA A 113 -17.85 0.20 6.70
CA ALA A 113 -17.58 -0.53 7.93
C ALA A 113 -18.18 0.12 9.20
N ARG A 114 -18.53 1.42 9.14
CA ARG A 114 -19.12 2.17 10.27
C ARG A 114 -20.63 2.31 10.18
N LEU A 115 -21.19 2.07 9.00
CA LEU A 115 -22.63 2.25 8.76
C LEU A 115 -23.43 1.04 9.26
N PRO A 116 -24.70 1.23 9.70
CA PRO A 116 -25.60 0.14 10.01
C PRO A 116 -25.93 -0.69 8.76
N LEU A 117 -26.29 -1.96 8.94
CA LEU A 117 -26.45 -2.93 7.87
C LEU A 117 -27.41 -2.47 6.76
N TRP A 118 -28.55 -1.89 7.11
CA TRP A 118 -29.53 -1.42 6.14
C TRP A 118 -28.97 -0.36 5.20
N ARG A 119 -28.13 0.59 5.70
CA ARG A 119 -27.47 1.60 4.87
C ARG A 119 -26.43 0.99 3.93
N ARG A 120 -25.72 -0.04 4.40
CA ARG A 120 -24.76 -0.77 3.55
C ARG A 120 -25.46 -1.46 2.38
N LEU A 121 -26.64 -2.05 2.61
CA LEU A 121 -27.40 -2.76 1.59
C LEU A 121 -28.06 -1.82 0.59
N THR A 122 -28.55 -0.66 1.05
CA THR A 122 -29.24 0.32 0.19
C THR A 122 -28.30 1.33 -0.47
N GLY A 123 -27.02 1.42 -0.04
CA GLY A 123 -26.10 2.45 -0.51
C GLY A 123 -26.50 3.85 -0.06
N CYS A 124 -27.34 4.00 0.97
CA CYS A 124 -27.80 5.27 1.48
C CYS A 124 -26.79 5.88 2.46
N PHE A 125 -25.91 6.71 1.95
CA PHE A 125 -24.89 7.37 2.77
C PHE A 125 -25.44 8.63 3.46
N PRO A 126 -25.18 8.82 4.78
CA PRO A 126 -25.53 10.05 5.49
C PRO A 126 -24.88 11.28 4.87
N ARG A 127 -25.49 12.46 5.08
CA ARG A 127 -24.93 13.74 4.63
C ARG A 127 -23.51 13.96 5.16
N SER A 128 -23.27 13.65 6.41
CA SER A 128 -21.94 13.77 7.04
C SER A 128 -20.84 12.91 6.35
N GLU A 129 -21.19 11.72 5.85
CA GLU A 129 -20.21 10.89 5.13
C GLU A 129 -19.98 11.43 3.69
N ARG A 130 -20.99 12.04 3.07
CA ARG A 130 -20.84 12.72 1.77
C ARG A 130 -19.98 13.98 1.89
N GLU A 131 -20.17 14.77 2.95
CA GLU A 131 -19.33 15.94 3.26
C GLU A 131 -17.88 15.50 3.52
N LEU A 132 -17.65 14.41 4.28
CA LEU A 132 -16.33 13.83 4.49
C LEU A 132 -15.71 13.34 3.16
N SER A 133 -16.50 12.70 2.29
CA SER A 133 -16.04 12.27 0.97
C SER A 133 -15.63 13.44 0.09
N ALA A 134 -16.43 14.50 0.06
CA ALA A 134 -16.13 15.72 -0.69
C ALA A 134 -14.84 16.38 -0.19
N ALA A 135 -14.66 16.49 1.13
CA ALA A 135 -13.45 17.02 1.75
C ALA A 135 -12.23 16.15 1.39
N ALA A 136 -12.35 14.82 1.49
CA ALA A 136 -11.27 13.90 1.15
C ALA A 136 -10.88 13.98 -0.33
N LEU A 137 -11.86 14.11 -1.24
CA LEU A 137 -11.61 14.27 -2.68
C LEU A 137 -10.95 15.62 -2.99
N ALA A 138 -11.34 16.69 -2.31
CA ALA A 138 -10.69 17.99 -2.44
C ALA A 138 -9.25 17.95 -1.93
N GLU A 139 -9.00 17.30 -0.79
CA GLU A 139 -7.66 17.14 -0.20
C GLU A 139 -6.71 16.38 -1.13
N VAL A 140 -7.20 15.34 -1.82
CA VAL A 140 -6.39 14.62 -2.81
C VAL A 140 -6.40 15.27 -4.21
N GLY A 141 -7.00 16.47 -4.37
CA GLY A 141 -6.96 17.26 -5.59
C GLY A 141 -7.71 16.65 -6.78
N ILE A 142 -8.84 15.96 -6.53
CA ILE A 142 -9.75 15.43 -7.55
C ILE A 142 -11.24 15.67 -7.20
N GLY A 143 -11.52 16.75 -6.47
CA GLY A 143 -12.90 17.10 -6.08
C GLY A 143 -13.82 17.35 -7.27
N ASP A 144 -13.29 17.92 -8.36
CA ASP A 144 -13.98 18.15 -9.63
C ASP A 144 -14.41 16.84 -10.34
N LYS A 145 -13.81 15.71 -9.99
CA LYS A 145 -14.07 14.38 -10.57
C LYS A 145 -15.09 13.55 -9.79
N ALA A 146 -15.67 14.07 -8.71
CA ALA A 146 -16.55 13.31 -7.82
C ALA A 146 -17.70 12.60 -8.54
N GLY A 147 -18.33 13.25 -9.52
CA GLY A 147 -19.45 12.72 -10.31
C GLY A 147 -19.03 11.82 -11.49
N GLU A 148 -17.75 11.78 -11.85
CA GLU A 148 -17.28 10.97 -12.97
C GLU A 148 -17.22 9.48 -12.58
N ARG A 149 -17.31 8.58 -13.58
CA ARG A 149 -17.07 7.15 -13.35
C ARG A 149 -15.58 6.91 -13.13
N ALA A 150 -15.26 6.01 -12.20
CA ALA A 150 -13.87 5.67 -11.91
C ALA A 150 -13.11 5.12 -13.14
N ALA A 151 -13.80 4.54 -14.11
CA ALA A 151 -13.23 4.10 -15.38
C ALA A 151 -12.63 5.23 -16.23
N ASN A 152 -13.10 6.47 -16.05
CA ASN A 152 -12.66 7.63 -16.84
C ASN A 152 -11.44 8.34 -16.24
N LEU A 153 -11.00 7.91 -15.05
CA LEU A 153 -9.86 8.50 -14.38
C LEU A 153 -8.53 7.98 -14.94
N SER A 154 -7.53 8.85 -15.00
CA SER A 154 -6.14 8.41 -15.19
C SER A 154 -5.65 7.54 -14.04
N GLY A 155 -4.58 6.77 -14.22
CA GLY A 155 -4.01 5.91 -13.17
C GLY A 155 -3.69 6.70 -11.90
N GLY A 156 -3.05 7.87 -12.02
CA GLY A 156 -2.75 8.74 -10.88
C GLY A 156 -4.00 9.30 -10.20
N GLN A 157 -5.07 9.57 -10.94
CA GLN A 157 -6.36 9.99 -10.36
C GLN A 157 -7.03 8.82 -9.64
N GLN A 158 -6.98 7.61 -10.19
CA GLN A 158 -7.49 6.41 -9.53
C GLN A 158 -6.77 6.12 -8.21
N GLN A 159 -5.44 6.29 -8.19
CA GLN A 159 -4.64 6.14 -6.98
C GLN A 159 -5.02 7.16 -5.91
N ARG A 160 -5.23 8.43 -6.31
CA ARG A 160 -5.70 9.48 -5.40
C ARG A 160 -7.11 9.19 -4.87
N ALA A 161 -8.01 8.65 -5.68
CA ALA A 161 -9.32 8.21 -5.22
C ALA A 161 -9.22 7.05 -4.20
N ALA A 162 -8.28 6.12 -4.38
CA ALA A 162 -8.01 5.06 -3.40
C ALA A 162 -7.47 5.62 -2.06
N LEU A 163 -6.64 6.68 -2.09
CA LEU A 163 -6.20 7.40 -0.89
C LEU A 163 -7.35 8.13 -0.21
N ALA A 164 -8.21 8.84 -0.97
CA ALA A 164 -9.41 9.48 -0.43
C ALA A 164 -10.35 8.47 0.24
N ARG A 165 -10.50 7.26 -0.32
CA ARG A 165 -11.25 6.16 0.30
C ARG A 165 -10.66 5.76 1.65
N ALA A 166 -9.32 5.70 1.79
CA ALA A 166 -8.67 5.41 3.06
C ALA A 166 -8.90 6.52 4.11
N LEU A 167 -8.95 7.79 3.68
CA LEU A 167 -9.32 8.92 4.56
C LEU A 167 -10.77 8.80 5.05
N VAL A 168 -11.73 8.56 4.14
CA VAL A 168 -13.14 8.35 4.49
C VAL A 168 -13.29 7.11 5.38
N GLN A 169 -12.47 6.08 5.20
CA GLN A 169 -12.41 4.92 6.10
C GLN A 169 -11.95 5.30 7.51
N ARG A 170 -11.30 6.47 7.70
CA ARG A 170 -10.62 6.91 8.94
C ARG A 170 -9.52 5.94 9.33
N ALA A 171 -8.78 5.45 8.34
CA ALA A 171 -7.65 4.58 8.55
C ALA A 171 -6.59 5.28 9.43
N ARG A 172 -5.91 4.53 10.27
CA ARG A 172 -4.78 4.98 11.11
C ARG A 172 -3.45 4.44 10.59
N LEU A 173 -3.51 3.41 9.75
CA LEU A 173 -2.40 2.78 9.06
C LEU A 173 -2.72 2.68 7.58
N ILE A 174 -1.85 3.19 6.72
CA ILE A 174 -1.91 3.00 5.26
C ILE A 174 -0.84 1.98 4.86
N LEU A 175 -1.27 0.94 4.17
CA LEU A 175 -0.42 -0.05 3.51
C LEU A 175 -0.55 0.17 2.01
N ALA A 176 0.49 0.67 1.36
CA ALA A 176 0.50 0.95 -0.07
C ALA A 176 1.40 -0.06 -0.80
N ASP A 177 0.79 -0.96 -1.57
CA ASP A 177 1.49 -2.00 -2.31
C ASP A 177 1.77 -1.50 -3.73
N GLU A 178 3.02 -1.07 -3.98
CA GLU A 178 3.52 -0.52 -5.25
C GLU A 178 2.62 0.59 -5.84
N PRO A 179 2.31 1.64 -5.07
CA PRO A 179 1.28 2.61 -5.45
C PRO A 179 1.62 3.46 -6.67
N ILE A 180 2.86 3.41 -7.15
CA ILE A 180 3.37 4.24 -8.26
C ILE A 180 3.89 3.43 -9.45
N ALA A 181 3.87 2.09 -9.39
CA ALA A 181 4.54 1.23 -10.38
C ALA A 181 4.02 1.38 -11.83
N SER A 182 2.77 1.81 -12.00
CA SER A 182 2.14 1.95 -13.33
C SER A 182 1.87 3.41 -13.71
N LEU A 183 2.50 4.37 -13.02
CA LEU A 183 2.24 5.79 -13.20
C LEU A 183 3.41 6.49 -13.90
N ASP A 184 3.08 7.54 -14.63
CA ASP A 184 4.09 8.46 -15.14
C ASP A 184 4.84 9.17 -13.97
N PRO A 185 6.03 9.73 -14.23
CA PRO A 185 6.86 10.33 -13.17
C PRO A 185 6.18 11.47 -12.41
N GLU A 186 5.35 12.28 -13.08
CA GLU A 186 4.64 13.39 -12.43
C GLU A 186 3.53 12.87 -11.51
N SER A 187 2.72 11.93 -12.01
CA SER A 187 1.69 11.26 -11.20
C SER A 187 2.27 10.52 -10.00
N SER A 188 3.42 9.85 -10.19
CA SER A 188 4.16 9.17 -9.11
C SER A 188 4.56 10.12 -8.00
N ARG A 189 5.15 11.28 -8.36
CA ARG A 189 5.50 12.33 -7.38
C ARG A 189 4.27 12.82 -6.63
N ARG A 190 3.19 13.14 -7.33
CA ARG A 190 1.93 13.61 -6.71
C ARG A 190 1.38 12.59 -5.71
N VAL A 191 1.40 11.29 -6.02
CA VAL A 191 0.94 10.24 -5.10
C VAL A 191 1.84 10.13 -3.88
N MET A 192 3.16 10.20 -4.05
CA MET A 192 4.10 10.15 -2.92
C MET A 192 4.03 11.41 -2.05
N ASP A 193 3.89 12.59 -2.65
CA ASP A 193 3.64 13.85 -1.92
C ASP A 193 2.35 13.76 -1.10
N MET A 194 1.30 13.15 -1.67
CA MET A 194 0.04 12.92 -0.98
C MET A 194 0.22 11.99 0.23
N LEU A 195 0.88 10.84 0.07
CA LEU A 195 1.16 9.92 1.18
C LEU A 195 1.96 10.62 2.30
N ARG A 196 2.96 11.44 1.93
CA ARG A 196 3.74 12.23 2.88
C ARG A 196 2.89 13.30 3.59
N MET A 197 2.02 13.97 2.85
CA MET A 197 1.09 14.96 3.40
C MET A 197 0.12 14.29 4.39
N LEU A 198 -0.48 13.16 4.03
CA LEU A 198 -1.37 12.40 4.91
C LEU A 198 -0.65 11.92 6.18
N ASN A 199 0.60 11.46 6.07
CA ASN A 199 1.41 11.10 7.22
C ASN A 199 1.62 12.30 8.15
N ARG A 200 2.02 13.47 7.61
CA ARG A 200 2.36 14.65 8.41
C ARG A 200 1.15 15.34 9.01
N ASN A 201 0.09 15.53 8.22
CA ASN A 201 -1.08 16.33 8.62
C ASN A 201 -2.06 15.52 9.49
N HIS A 202 -2.22 14.23 9.22
CA HIS A 202 -3.15 13.36 9.96
C HIS A 202 -2.45 12.40 10.93
N GLY A 203 -1.11 12.41 11.00
CA GLY A 203 -0.36 11.49 11.86
C GLY A 203 -0.53 10.01 11.47
N LEU A 204 -0.90 9.74 10.22
CA LEU A 204 -1.10 8.38 9.73
C LEU A 204 0.22 7.63 9.67
N THR A 205 0.24 6.38 10.12
CA THR A 205 1.36 5.48 9.84
C THR A 205 1.27 5.03 8.38
N VAL A 206 2.38 5.10 7.65
CA VAL A 206 2.42 4.71 6.23
C VAL A 206 3.52 3.69 6.01
N VAL A 207 3.17 2.54 5.43
CA VAL A 207 4.15 1.58 4.91
C VAL A 207 3.92 1.45 3.42
N VAL A 208 4.89 1.86 2.63
CA VAL A 208 4.80 1.86 1.17
C VAL A 208 5.84 0.92 0.56
N SER A 209 5.41 -0.06 -0.23
CA SER A 209 6.34 -0.88 -1.01
C SER A 209 6.75 -0.15 -2.29
N LEU A 210 8.05 -0.12 -2.54
CA LEU A 210 8.66 0.57 -3.66
C LEU A 210 9.72 -0.33 -4.31
N HIS A 211 9.90 -0.17 -5.63
CA HIS A 211 11.03 -0.74 -6.36
C HIS A 211 12.20 0.25 -6.43
N GLN A 212 11.91 1.54 -6.52
CA GLN A 212 12.88 2.61 -6.71
C GLN A 212 13.41 3.10 -5.36
N VAL A 213 14.72 2.95 -5.15
CA VAL A 213 15.38 3.32 -3.90
C VAL A 213 15.50 4.84 -3.75
N ASP A 214 15.70 5.57 -4.85
CA ASP A 214 15.75 7.03 -4.88
C ASP A 214 14.45 7.66 -4.35
N ILE A 215 13.29 7.13 -4.77
CA ILE A 215 11.99 7.55 -4.23
C ILE A 215 11.86 7.19 -2.75
N ALA A 216 12.29 5.99 -2.35
CA ALA A 216 12.29 5.60 -0.95
C ALA A 216 13.11 6.57 -0.08
N MET A 217 14.31 6.93 -0.53
CA MET A 217 15.20 7.88 0.16
C MET A 217 14.62 9.30 0.22
N GLN A 218 13.97 9.73 -0.86
CA GLN A 218 13.38 11.07 -0.95
C GLN A 218 12.18 11.27 -0.03
N TYR A 219 11.35 10.24 0.14
CA TYR A 219 10.05 10.36 0.78
C TYR A 219 9.97 9.75 2.18
N CYS A 220 10.70 8.66 2.43
CA CYS A 220 10.59 7.89 3.66
C CYS A 220 11.85 8.04 4.52
N PRO A 221 11.72 8.48 5.78
CA PRO A 221 12.86 8.59 6.69
C PRO A 221 13.52 7.24 7.01
N ARG A 222 12.75 6.15 6.99
CA ARG A 222 13.19 4.79 7.30
C ARG A 222 12.87 3.85 6.16
N THR A 223 13.79 2.94 5.88
CA THR A 223 13.63 1.90 4.87
C THR A 223 13.88 0.53 5.49
N ILE A 224 13.01 -0.40 5.13
CA ILE A 224 13.15 -1.83 5.41
C ILE A 224 13.39 -2.53 4.08
N ALA A 225 14.50 -3.26 3.98
CA ALA A 225 14.87 -3.98 2.77
C ALA A 225 14.64 -5.48 2.94
N LEU A 226 13.92 -6.08 1.98
CA LEU A 226 13.62 -7.50 1.92
C LEU A 226 14.42 -8.18 0.81
N ARG A 227 15.01 -9.33 1.15
CA ARG A 227 15.64 -10.24 0.19
C ARG A 227 15.29 -11.68 0.56
N ASP A 228 14.82 -12.46 -0.41
CA ASP A 228 14.49 -13.89 -0.25
C ASP A 228 13.57 -14.17 0.96
N GLY A 229 12.59 -13.29 1.19
CA GLY A 229 11.64 -13.41 2.29
C GLY A 229 12.18 -13.01 3.66
N ARG A 230 13.39 -12.45 3.76
CA ARG A 230 14.02 -12.00 5.02
C ARG A 230 14.26 -10.49 5.04
N VAL A 231 14.23 -9.88 6.22
CA VAL A 231 14.68 -8.50 6.41
C VAL A 231 16.20 -8.51 6.41
N VAL A 232 16.80 -7.80 5.46
CA VAL A 232 18.28 -7.68 5.33
C VAL A 232 18.79 -6.29 5.72
N TYR A 233 17.89 -5.31 5.82
CA TYR A 233 18.16 -3.97 6.31
C TYR A 233 16.92 -3.38 6.96
N ASP A 234 17.12 -2.66 8.05
CA ASP A 234 16.09 -1.87 8.73
C ASP A 234 16.78 -0.66 9.38
N GLY A 235 16.59 0.53 8.81
CA GLY A 235 17.31 1.72 9.28
C GLY A 235 16.98 2.98 8.49
N PRO A 236 17.72 4.09 8.76
CA PRO A 236 17.53 5.36 8.08
C PRO A 236 17.70 5.23 6.56
N SER A 237 16.78 5.78 5.78
CA SER A 237 16.87 5.74 4.31
C SER A 237 18.13 6.45 3.80
N ALA A 238 18.58 7.49 4.48
CA ALA A 238 19.80 8.21 4.14
C ALA A 238 21.09 7.37 4.24
N ALA A 239 21.08 6.24 4.96
CA ALA A 239 22.19 5.32 5.07
C ALA A 239 22.28 4.30 3.92
N LEU A 240 21.30 4.27 3.02
CA LEU A 240 21.30 3.41 1.83
C LEU A 240 22.27 3.97 0.78
N THR A 241 23.50 3.51 0.81
CA THR A 241 24.49 3.85 -0.21
C THR A 241 24.46 2.84 -1.36
N PRO A 242 24.92 3.19 -2.59
CA PRO A 242 25.05 2.24 -3.68
C PRO A 242 25.91 1.03 -3.30
N ALA A 243 26.98 1.22 -2.51
CA ALA A 243 27.82 0.14 -2.01
C ALA A 243 27.04 -0.82 -1.08
N LEU A 244 26.22 -0.29 -0.17
CA LEU A 244 25.38 -1.10 0.70
C LEU A 244 24.31 -1.87 -0.11
N LEU A 245 23.67 -1.23 -1.07
CA LEU A 245 22.71 -1.88 -1.97
C LEU A 245 23.36 -3.01 -2.78
N GLN A 246 24.56 -2.78 -3.30
CA GLN A 246 25.33 -3.82 -3.99
C GLN A 246 25.68 -5.00 -3.06
N GLN A 247 26.03 -4.73 -1.81
CA GLN A 247 26.28 -5.75 -0.80
C GLN A 247 25.01 -6.55 -0.45
N LEU A 248 23.88 -5.86 -0.27
CA LEU A 248 22.61 -6.48 0.11
C LEU A 248 21.97 -7.28 -1.02
N TYR A 249 22.07 -6.82 -2.26
CA TYR A 249 21.33 -7.34 -3.41
C TYR A 249 22.22 -7.93 -4.51
N GLY A 250 23.54 -7.73 -4.47
CA GLY A 250 24.45 -8.22 -5.51
C GLY A 250 24.07 -7.69 -6.90
N SER A 251 23.93 -8.60 -7.89
CA SER A 251 23.53 -8.23 -9.25
C SER A 251 22.11 -7.63 -9.35
N ALA A 252 21.20 -7.98 -8.43
CA ALA A 252 19.85 -7.41 -8.36
C ALA A 252 19.83 -5.96 -7.87
N ALA A 253 20.95 -5.41 -7.39
CA ALA A 253 21.03 -3.99 -7.01
C ALA A 253 20.77 -3.06 -8.19
N ARG A 254 21.07 -3.48 -9.42
CA ARG A 254 20.77 -2.70 -10.63
C ARG A 254 19.30 -2.46 -10.84
N GLU A 255 18.44 -3.46 -10.58
CA GLU A 255 16.98 -3.32 -10.68
C GLU A 255 16.42 -2.27 -9.71
N LEU A 256 17.12 -2.03 -8.59
CA LEU A 256 16.72 -1.06 -7.56
C LEU A 256 17.29 0.34 -7.79
N LEU A 257 18.40 0.44 -8.54
CA LEU A 257 19.10 1.70 -8.82
C LEU A 257 18.72 2.30 -10.17
N GLU A 258 18.31 1.47 -11.15
CA GLU A 258 17.89 1.93 -12.47
C GLU A 258 16.38 2.20 -12.48
N PRO A 259 15.91 3.38 -12.92
CA PRO A 259 14.49 3.60 -13.17
C PRO A 259 14.04 2.62 -14.26
N ASP A 260 12.89 1.96 -14.04
CA ASP A 260 12.29 0.95 -14.93
C ASP A 260 12.33 1.35 -16.41
N ALA A 261 13.37 0.95 -17.14
CA ALA A 261 13.44 1.05 -18.60
C ALA A 261 12.34 0.20 -19.27
N ALA A 262 11.82 -0.82 -18.59
CA ALA A 262 10.73 -1.67 -19.07
C ALA A 262 9.37 -0.94 -19.16
N SER A 263 9.11 0.05 -18.31
CA SER A 263 7.89 0.88 -18.39
C SER A 263 7.88 1.82 -19.58
N MET A 264 9.04 2.23 -20.11
CA MET A 264 9.13 3.08 -21.30
C MET A 264 9.01 2.30 -22.62
N ALA A 265 9.25 1.00 -22.64
CA ALA A 265 9.21 0.19 -23.85
C ALA A 265 7.77 -0.17 -24.28
N THR A 266 6.83 -0.30 -23.35
CA THR A 266 5.43 -0.66 -23.66
C THR A 266 4.62 0.46 -24.28
N HIS A 267 5.03 1.73 -24.17
CA HIS A 267 4.34 2.86 -24.79
C HIS A 267 4.73 3.14 -26.25
N ARG A 268 5.75 2.46 -26.80
CA ARG A 268 6.18 2.69 -28.20
C ARG A 268 5.51 1.80 -29.25
N PHE A 269 4.71 0.81 -28.87
CA PHE A 269 4.09 -0.15 -29.81
C PHE A 269 2.56 -0.04 -29.92
N GLY A 270 1.95 1.08 -29.55
CA GLY A 270 0.49 1.29 -29.60
C GLY A 270 -0.03 2.20 -30.73
N ALA A 271 0.78 2.64 -31.66
CA ALA A 271 0.33 3.45 -32.79
C ALA A 271 0.38 2.64 -34.08
N GLN A 272 -0.63 1.83 -34.37
CA GLN A 272 -0.91 1.38 -35.75
C GLN A 272 -1.60 2.51 -36.51
N PRO A 273 -1.12 2.93 -37.71
CA PRO A 273 -1.86 3.85 -38.55
C PRO A 273 -3.07 3.13 -39.14
N LYS A 274 -4.26 3.71 -38.98
CA LYS A 274 -5.42 3.32 -39.77
C LYS A 274 -5.08 3.55 -41.26
N ALA A 275 -5.03 2.47 -42.02
CA ALA A 275 -5.01 2.54 -43.47
C ALA A 275 -6.39 2.99 -43.98
N ALA A 276 -6.35 3.77 -45.04
CA ALA A 276 -7.45 4.43 -45.74
C ALA A 276 -8.53 3.48 -46.25
#